data_4ce53b7c845ddc3ba0b4c04b39a4c033
#
_entry.id   4ce53b7c845ddc3ba0b4c04b39a4c033
#
_cell.length_a   1.000
_cell.length_b   1.000
_cell.length_c   1.000
_cell.angle_alpha   90.00
_cell.angle_beta   90.00
_cell.angle_gamma   90.00
#
_symmetry.space_group_name_H-M   'P 1'
#
loop_
_entity.id
_entity.type
_entity.pdbx_description
1 polymer ?
#
loop_
_entity_poly.entity_id
_entity_poly.type
_entity_poly.pdbx_seq_one_letter_code
_entity_poly.pdbx_strand_id
1 'polypeptide(L)'
;MRRTWRPGRWLIILPPLLFLVVFFLIPFAFAFKISFAEAAPHVPPFTDVISFTPDHRLRIAISLGNYRYLLTDEVYGLAYLYSLRTAFFSTLICLVLGYPMAYAIARSPKSTQGLLLLIIMLPFWTSFLLRVYALEGIIRDNGFLNTALLHLGLISHPLRIMRTSVAVYLGIIYSYLPFMVLPLFATLEKLDPTLLEAAADLGSTPWRAFLDITLPLSIPGVIAGSMLVFIPAVGEFVIPSLLGGPNTLMIGRVLWDEFFGNHDWPVASAVAIAFLLLLVGPLAIYQYYNVRQLEA
;
A
#
# COMPACT_ATOMS: atom_id res chain seq x y z
N MET A 1 32.66 -25.73 -7.11
CA MET A 1 32.40 -24.92 -8.31
C MET A 1 32.97 -23.49 -8.09
N ARG A 2 34.04 -23.13 -8.83
CA ARG A 2 34.66 -21.79 -8.76
C ARG A 2 33.73 -20.77 -9.43
N ARG A 3 33.12 -19.88 -8.65
CA ARG A 3 32.38 -18.71 -9.15
C ARG A 3 33.39 -17.81 -9.90
N THR A 4 33.44 -17.93 -11.22
CA THR A 4 34.23 -17.02 -12.07
C THR A 4 33.65 -15.61 -11.98
N TRP A 5 34.37 -14.70 -11.37
CA TRP A 5 34.08 -13.27 -11.37
C TRP A 5 34.06 -12.77 -12.82
N ARG A 6 32.87 -12.49 -13.37
CA ARG A 6 32.73 -11.87 -14.71
C ARG A 6 32.55 -10.36 -14.52
N PRO A 7 33.57 -9.53 -14.84
CA PRO A 7 33.53 -8.09 -14.64
C PRO A 7 32.35 -7.40 -15.35
N GLY A 8 31.92 -7.91 -16.52
CA GLY A 8 30.76 -7.39 -17.26
C GLY A 8 29.43 -7.48 -16.52
N ARG A 9 29.31 -8.40 -15.55
CA ARG A 9 28.09 -8.54 -14.74
C ARG A 9 27.89 -7.36 -13.76
N TRP A 10 28.98 -6.82 -13.25
CA TRP A 10 28.96 -5.66 -12.35
C TRP A 10 28.58 -4.37 -13.06
N LEU A 11 28.98 -4.21 -14.32
CA LEU A 11 28.61 -3.07 -15.16
C LEU A 11 27.07 -2.95 -15.34
N ILE A 12 26.36 -4.07 -15.37
CA ILE A 12 24.90 -4.11 -15.52
C ILE A 12 24.21 -3.89 -14.16
N ILE A 13 24.77 -4.45 -13.07
CA ILE A 13 24.15 -4.40 -11.74
C ILE A 13 24.44 -3.08 -11.02
N LEU A 14 25.62 -2.48 -11.26
CA LEU A 14 26.11 -1.30 -10.53
C LEU A 14 25.21 -0.06 -10.69
N PRO A 15 24.73 0.33 -11.88
CA PRO A 15 23.88 1.51 -12.04
C PRO A 15 22.58 1.43 -11.22
N PRO A 16 21.74 0.36 -11.30
CA PRO A 16 20.55 0.27 -10.50
C PRO A 16 20.86 0.14 -8.99
N LEU A 17 21.96 -0.54 -8.63
CA LEU A 17 22.38 -0.65 -7.23
C LEU A 17 22.80 0.73 -6.68
N LEU A 18 23.59 1.50 -7.41
CA LEU A 18 23.98 2.87 -7.02
C LEU A 18 22.76 3.77 -6.87
N PHE A 19 21.80 3.67 -7.79
CA PHE A 19 20.54 4.41 -7.68
C PHE A 19 19.81 4.09 -6.37
N LEU A 20 19.66 2.80 -6.05
CA LEU A 20 19.02 2.37 -4.80
C LEU A 20 19.80 2.84 -3.56
N VAL A 21 21.14 2.76 -3.58
CA VAL A 21 21.97 3.21 -2.44
C VAL A 21 21.82 4.73 -2.26
N VAL A 22 21.96 5.51 -3.32
CA VAL A 22 21.97 6.97 -3.23
C VAL A 22 20.58 7.54 -2.91
N PHE A 23 19.54 7.06 -3.59
CA PHE A 23 18.21 7.65 -3.49
C PHE A 23 17.28 6.96 -2.49
N PHE A 24 17.62 5.78 -2.02
CA PHE A 24 16.84 5.06 -1.02
C PHE A 24 17.63 4.84 0.28
N LEU A 25 18.79 4.17 0.22
CA LEU A 25 19.51 3.75 1.42
C LEU A 25 20.08 4.92 2.20
N ILE A 26 20.66 5.93 1.53
CA ILE A 26 21.22 7.12 2.20
C ILE A 26 20.11 7.93 2.89
N PRO A 27 19.00 8.37 2.24
CA PRO A 27 17.91 9.05 2.92
C PRO A 27 17.32 8.23 4.06
N PHE A 28 17.18 6.92 3.87
CA PHE A 28 16.70 6.01 4.90
C PHE A 28 17.65 5.96 6.11
N ALA A 29 18.97 5.89 5.89
CA ALA A 29 19.96 5.93 6.96
C ALA A 29 19.92 7.27 7.73
N PHE A 30 19.63 8.38 7.05
CA PHE A 30 19.39 9.68 7.70
C PHE A 30 18.13 9.63 8.58
N ALA A 31 17.00 9.15 8.07
CA ALA A 31 15.78 9.00 8.85
C ALA A 31 16.01 8.07 10.06
N PHE A 32 16.71 6.94 9.85
CA PHE A 32 17.10 6.03 10.93
C PHE A 32 17.97 6.70 11.98
N LYS A 33 18.96 7.52 11.57
CA LYS A 33 19.79 8.32 12.51
C LYS A 33 18.92 9.30 13.29
N ILE A 34 18.04 10.05 12.62
CA ILE A 34 17.20 11.08 13.25
C ILE A 34 16.20 10.46 14.24
N SER A 35 15.74 9.23 14.01
CA SER A 35 14.81 8.54 14.93
C SER A 35 15.36 8.35 16.34
N PHE A 36 16.68 8.43 16.52
CA PHE A 36 17.39 8.36 17.82
C PHE A 36 17.80 9.75 18.34
N ALA A 37 17.48 10.83 17.64
CA ALA A 37 17.71 12.19 18.08
C ALA A 37 16.62 12.68 19.03
N GLU A 38 16.83 13.82 19.68
CA GLU A 38 15.82 14.52 20.44
C GLU A 38 15.33 15.76 19.66
N ALA A 39 14.06 16.12 19.80
CA ALA A 39 13.54 17.32 19.20
C ALA A 39 14.24 18.56 19.78
N ALA A 40 14.55 19.54 18.94
CA ALA A 40 15.27 20.75 19.34
C ALA A 40 14.66 21.99 18.69
N PRO A 41 14.62 23.14 19.42
CA PRO A 41 14.00 24.39 18.94
C PRO A 41 14.92 25.17 17.99
N HIS A 42 15.59 24.50 17.06
CA HIS A 42 16.45 25.10 16.03
C HIS A 42 16.23 24.43 14.68
N VAL A 43 16.87 24.94 13.64
CA VAL A 43 16.83 24.36 12.29
C VAL A 43 18.18 23.72 11.98
N PRO A 44 18.22 22.39 11.68
CA PRO A 44 17.10 21.42 11.66
C PRO A 44 16.59 21.09 13.08
N PRO A 45 15.29 20.70 13.25
CA PRO A 45 14.63 20.59 14.56
C PRO A 45 14.98 19.27 15.28
N PHE A 46 16.24 18.92 15.35
CA PHE A 46 16.74 17.73 16.07
C PHE A 46 18.18 17.93 16.56
N THR A 47 18.53 17.23 17.62
CA THR A 47 19.88 17.23 18.18
C THR A 47 20.81 16.34 17.35
N ASP A 48 22.11 16.68 17.33
CA ASP A 48 23.11 15.82 16.70
C ASP A 48 23.34 14.53 17.48
N VAL A 49 22.99 13.39 16.86
CA VAL A 49 23.26 12.05 17.42
C VAL A 49 24.76 11.76 17.47
N ILE A 50 25.52 12.29 16.52
CA ILE A 50 26.96 12.14 16.43
C ILE A 50 27.56 13.55 16.38
N SER A 51 28.24 13.96 17.41
CA SER A 51 28.93 15.26 17.50
C SER A 51 30.39 15.10 17.93
N PHE A 52 31.23 16.06 17.52
CA PHE A 52 32.60 16.14 18.01
C PHE A 52 32.65 17.19 19.12
N THR A 53 33.12 16.77 20.30
CA THR A 53 33.37 17.70 21.41
C THR A 53 34.58 18.60 21.07
N PRO A 54 34.71 19.81 21.66
CA PRO A 54 35.86 20.68 21.44
C PRO A 54 37.22 19.97 21.65
N ASP A 55 37.25 18.94 22.47
CA ASP A 55 38.43 18.09 22.72
C ASP A 55 38.66 17.00 21.65
N HIS A 56 38.06 17.10 20.48
CA HIS A 56 38.11 16.12 19.38
C HIS A 56 37.63 14.70 19.76
N ARG A 57 36.82 14.55 20.82
CA ARG A 57 36.23 13.28 21.21
C ARG A 57 34.88 13.11 20.51
N LEU A 58 34.66 11.92 19.96
CA LEU A 58 33.38 11.55 19.40
C LEU A 58 32.33 11.37 20.52
N ARG A 59 31.29 12.19 20.52
CA ARG A 59 30.14 12.03 21.42
C ARG A 59 28.99 11.43 20.61
N ILE A 60 28.51 10.28 21.04
CA ILE A 60 27.32 9.61 20.48
C ILE A 60 26.22 9.75 21.53
N ALA A 61 25.14 10.50 21.19
CA ALA A 61 23.99 10.72 22.04
C ALA A 61 22.78 10.00 21.37
N ILE A 62 22.51 8.77 21.82
CA ILE A 62 21.38 7.98 21.33
C ILE A 62 20.25 8.10 22.36
N SER A 63 19.08 8.55 21.92
CA SER A 63 17.85 8.56 22.72
C SER A 63 16.86 7.54 22.19
N LEU A 64 16.34 6.69 23.05
CA LEU A 64 15.22 5.78 22.76
C LEU A 64 13.89 6.41 23.19
N GLY A 65 13.89 7.69 23.57
CA GLY A 65 12.71 8.42 24.04
C GLY A 65 11.57 8.39 23.04
N ASN A 66 11.85 8.58 21.75
CA ASN A 66 10.85 8.56 20.68
C ASN A 66 10.16 7.20 20.58
N TYR A 67 10.91 6.10 20.61
CA TYR A 67 10.33 4.75 20.56
C TYR A 67 9.51 4.43 21.81
N ARG A 68 9.99 4.87 23.00
CA ARG A 68 9.20 4.75 24.22
C ARG A 68 7.91 5.56 24.12
N TYR A 69 7.96 6.76 23.58
CA TYR A 69 6.80 7.61 23.35
C TYR A 69 5.77 6.92 22.43
N LEU A 70 6.23 6.36 21.30
CA LEU A 70 5.37 5.59 20.39
C LEU A 70 4.67 4.40 21.07
N LEU A 71 5.33 3.76 22.05
CA LEU A 71 4.78 2.61 22.75
C LEU A 71 3.86 2.98 23.93
N THR A 72 4.03 4.18 24.49
CA THR A 72 3.27 4.63 25.66
C THR A 72 2.05 5.48 25.29
N ASP A 73 2.09 6.17 24.15
CA ASP A 73 0.97 6.97 23.66
C ASP A 73 0.02 6.10 22.82
N GLU A 74 -1.22 5.98 23.30
CA GLU A 74 -2.26 5.16 22.66
C GLU A 74 -2.60 5.61 21.24
N VAL A 75 -2.38 6.89 20.90
CA VAL A 75 -2.69 7.45 19.57
C VAL A 75 -1.94 6.72 18.46
N TYR A 76 -0.64 6.44 18.65
CA TYR A 76 0.16 5.73 17.64
C TYR A 76 -0.29 4.28 17.47
N GLY A 77 -0.50 3.58 18.60
CA GLY A 77 -1.01 2.20 18.57
C GLY A 77 -2.36 2.07 17.87
N LEU A 78 -3.28 2.97 18.19
CA LEU A 78 -4.60 3.02 17.56
C LEU A 78 -4.51 3.39 16.07
N ALA A 79 -3.65 4.35 15.70
CA ALA A 79 -3.42 4.74 14.31
C ALA A 79 -2.85 3.57 13.47
N TYR A 80 -1.88 2.82 14.01
CA TYR A 80 -1.35 1.62 13.35
C TYR A 80 -2.44 0.56 13.17
N LEU A 81 -3.19 0.25 14.22
CA LEU A 81 -4.26 -0.74 14.16
C LEU A 81 -5.36 -0.33 13.16
N TYR A 82 -5.74 0.95 13.20
CA TYR A 82 -6.74 1.49 12.27
C TYR A 82 -6.25 1.41 10.82
N SER A 83 -4.97 1.75 10.56
CA SER A 83 -4.36 1.63 9.23
C SER A 83 -4.35 0.20 8.71
N LEU A 84 -3.89 -0.76 9.55
CA LEU A 84 -3.86 -2.18 9.20
C LEU A 84 -5.26 -2.71 8.90
N ARG A 85 -6.23 -2.39 9.75
CA ARG A 85 -7.62 -2.77 9.58
C ARG A 85 -8.19 -2.19 8.28
N THR A 86 -7.99 -0.90 8.04
CA THR A 86 -8.50 -0.20 6.85
C THR A 86 -7.87 -0.78 5.58
N ALA A 87 -6.56 -0.98 5.56
CA ALA A 87 -5.87 -1.59 4.44
C ALA A 87 -6.33 -3.03 4.17
N PHE A 88 -6.50 -3.84 5.23
CA PHE A 88 -6.96 -5.22 5.11
C PHE A 88 -8.36 -5.30 4.48
N PHE A 89 -9.33 -4.56 5.02
CA PHE A 89 -10.69 -4.59 4.48
C PHE A 89 -10.78 -3.96 3.09
N SER A 90 -10.04 -2.89 2.81
CA SER A 90 -9.97 -2.31 1.47
C SER A 90 -9.37 -3.30 0.46
N THR A 91 -8.31 -4.02 0.84
CA THR A 91 -7.70 -5.06 0.00
C THR A 91 -8.68 -6.20 -0.28
N LEU A 92 -9.40 -6.65 0.76
CA LEU A 92 -10.41 -7.70 0.62
C LEU A 92 -11.54 -7.27 -0.33
N ILE A 93 -12.04 -6.04 -0.19
CA ILE A 93 -13.07 -5.50 -1.09
C ILE A 93 -12.52 -5.34 -2.51
N CYS A 94 -11.28 -4.83 -2.67
CA CYS A 94 -10.62 -4.78 -3.97
C CYS A 94 -10.47 -6.16 -4.61
N LEU A 95 -10.20 -7.20 -3.82
CA LEU A 95 -10.13 -8.58 -4.32
C LEU A 95 -11.50 -9.08 -4.77
N VAL A 96 -12.54 -8.88 -3.96
CA VAL A 96 -13.92 -9.30 -4.29
C VAL A 96 -14.43 -8.62 -5.56
N LEU A 97 -14.12 -7.34 -5.76
CA LEU A 97 -14.52 -6.59 -6.95
C LEU A 97 -13.55 -6.86 -8.13
N GLY A 98 -12.27 -6.88 -7.89
CA GLY A 98 -11.23 -6.99 -8.91
C GLY A 98 -11.11 -8.39 -9.50
N TYR A 99 -11.38 -9.44 -8.70
CA TYR A 99 -11.27 -10.82 -9.21
C TYR A 99 -12.28 -11.11 -10.34
N PRO A 100 -13.60 -10.83 -10.20
CA PRO A 100 -14.54 -10.99 -11.30
C PRO A 100 -14.18 -10.13 -12.52
N MET A 101 -13.72 -8.89 -12.31
CA MET A 101 -13.28 -8.02 -13.40
C MET A 101 -12.08 -8.62 -14.15
N ALA A 102 -11.04 -9.04 -13.44
CA ALA A 102 -9.86 -9.65 -14.02
C ALA A 102 -10.21 -10.96 -14.75
N TYR A 103 -11.07 -11.79 -14.16
CA TYR A 103 -11.56 -13.03 -14.77
C TYR A 103 -12.33 -12.78 -16.06
N ALA A 104 -13.26 -11.83 -16.06
CA ALA A 104 -14.03 -11.46 -17.24
C ALA A 104 -13.11 -10.95 -18.37
N ILE A 105 -12.11 -10.12 -18.05
CA ILE A 105 -11.15 -9.64 -19.04
C ILE A 105 -10.31 -10.80 -19.59
N ALA A 106 -9.79 -11.67 -18.74
CA ALA A 106 -8.96 -12.81 -19.14
C ALA A 106 -9.71 -13.79 -20.06
N ARG A 107 -11.04 -13.90 -19.90
CA ARG A 107 -11.92 -14.74 -20.72
C ARG A 107 -12.49 -14.03 -21.96
N SER A 108 -12.27 -12.73 -22.09
CA SER A 108 -12.69 -11.97 -23.26
C SER A 108 -11.83 -12.28 -24.49
N PRO A 109 -12.33 -12.05 -25.72
CA PRO A 109 -11.52 -12.17 -26.94
C PRO A 109 -10.25 -11.31 -26.86
N LYS A 110 -9.15 -11.82 -27.37
CA LYS A 110 -7.83 -11.12 -27.34
C LYS A 110 -7.89 -9.70 -27.92
N SER A 111 -8.74 -9.49 -28.92
CA SER A 111 -8.96 -8.15 -29.54
C SER A 111 -9.58 -7.14 -28.57
N THR A 112 -10.33 -7.60 -27.56
CA THR A 112 -11.06 -6.74 -26.62
C THR A 112 -10.32 -6.55 -25.29
N GLN A 113 -9.46 -7.48 -24.91
CA GLN A 113 -8.72 -7.45 -23.66
C GLN A 113 -7.95 -6.14 -23.46
N GLY A 114 -7.22 -5.68 -24.50
CA GLY A 114 -6.45 -4.45 -24.44
C GLY A 114 -7.32 -3.21 -24.16
N LEU A 115 -8.50 -3.13 -24.79
CA LEU A 115 -9.46 -2.04 -24.56
C LEU A 115 -10.00 -2.08 -23.12
N LEU A 116 -10.37 -3.24 -22.61
CA LEU A 116 -10.89 -3.38 -21.24
C LEU A 116 -9.83 -3.01 -20.20
N LEU A 117 -8.59 -3.44 -20.38
CA LEU A 117 -7.48 -3.04 -19.53
C LEU A 117 -7.23 -1.53 -19.59
N LEU A 118 -7.29 -0.93 -20.79
CA LEU A 118 -7.13 0.51 -20.96
C LEU A 118 -8.21 1.28 -20.18
N ILE A 119 -9.48 0.83 -20.23
CA ILE A 119 -10.59 1.46 -19.49
C ILE A 119 -10.32 1.43 -17.97
N ILE A 120 -9.83 0.29 -17.44
CA ILE A 120 -9.51 0.18 -16.01
C ILE A 120 -8.32 1.07 -15.63
N MET A 121 -7.34 1.21 -16.54
CA MET A 121 -6.15 2.03 -16.31
C MET A 121 -6.36 3.51 -16.59
N LEU A 122 -7.41 3.89 -17.33
CA LEU A 122 -7.64 5.27 -17.74
C LEU A 122 -7.67 6.27 -16.56
N PRO A 123 -8.25 5.97 -15.39
CA PRO A 123 -8.18 6.86 -14.24
C PRO A 123 -6.75 7.15 -13.77
N PHE A 124 -5.79 6.24 -14.02
CA PHE A 124 -4.40 6.43 -13.63
C PHE A 124 -3.65 7.51 -14.42
N TRP A 125 -4.13 7.87 -15.58
CA TRP A 125 -3.54 8.94 -16.38
C TRP A 125 -3.87 10.33 -15.84
N THR A 126 -4.80 10.40 -14.89
CA THR A 126 -5.10 11.64 -14.17
C THR A 126 -4.30 11.70 -12.85
N SER A 127 -4.06 12.90 -12.34
CA SER A 127 -3.41 13.10 -11.06
C SER A 127 -4.17 12.39 -9.93
N PHE A 128 -3.42 11.77 -9.01
CA PHE A 128 -3.99 11.11 -7.83
C PHE A 128 -4.87 12.07 -7.01
N LEU A 129 -4.37 13.28 -6.75
CA LEU A 129 -5.12 14.31 -6.02
C LEU A 129 -6.41 14.70 -6.72
N LEU A 130 -6.38 14.90 -8.06
CA LEU A 130 -7.59 15.23 -8.82
C LEU A 130 -8.64 14.12 -8.70
N ARG A 131 -8.23 12.85 -8.70
CA ARG A 131 -9.15 11.71 -8.53
C ARG A 131 -9.81 11.74 -7.15
N VAL A 132 -9.03 12.01 -6.09
CA VAL A 132 -9.57 12.07 -4.73
C VAL A 132 -10.51 13.27 -4.57
N TYR A 133 -10.18 14.45 -5.11
CA TYR A 133 -11.07 15.61 -5.11
C TYR A 133 -12.34 15.38 -5.95
N ALA A 134 -12.24 14.70 -7.09
CA ALA A 134 -13.43 14.34 -7.88
C ALA A 134 -14.35 13.42 -7.08
N LEU A 135 -13.78 12.41 -6.39
CA LEU A 135 -14.56 11.54 -5.52
C LEU A 135 -15.19 12.32 -4.36
N GLU A 136 -14.44 13.23 -3.74
CA GLU A 136 -14.97 14.15 -2.71
C GLU A 136 -16.18 14.92 -3.23
N GLY A 137 -16.08 15.52 -4.42
CA GLY A 137 -17.18 16.24 -5.07
C GLY A 137 -18.42 15.36 -5.32
N ILE A 138 -18.23 14.09 -5.63
CA ILE A 138 -19.31 13.12 -5.86
C ILE A 138 -20.03 12.76 -4.55
N ILE A 139 -19.28 12.49 -3.46
CA ILE A 139 -19.83 11.93 -2.21
C ILE A 139 -20.18 13.00 -1.15
N ARG A 140 -19.95 14.29 -1.41
CA ARG A 140 -20.41 15.40 -0.53
C ARG A 140 -21.90 15.35 -0.28
N ASP A 141 -22.34 15.94 0.83
CA ASP A 141 -23.77 16.01 1.18
C ASP A 141 -24.60 16.64 0.06
N ASN A 142 -24.08 17.68 -0.60
CA ASN A 142 -24.67 18.32 -1.79
C ASN A 142 -23.99 17.88 -3.10
N GLY A 143 -23.35 16.69 -3.09
CA GLY A 143 -22.64 16.14 -4.24
C GLY A 143 -23.55 15.45 -5.24
N PHE A 144 -22.95 15.05 -6.38
CA PHE A 144 -23.68 14.40 -7.47
C PHE A 144 -24.43 13.16 -7.02
N LEU A 145 -23.84 12.30 -6.16
CA LEU A 145 -24.46 11.06 -5.67
C LEU A 145 -25.77 11.38 -4.90
N ASN A 146 -25.71 12.25 -3.91
CA ASN A 146 -26.87 12.59 -3.10
C ASN A 146 -27.95 13.30 -3.93
N THR A 147 -27.55 14.22 -4.80
CA THR A 147 -28.49 14.90 -5.71
C THR A 147 -29.22 13.90 -6.62
N ALA A 148 -28.50 12.97 -7.22
CA ALA A 148 -29.11 11.94 -8.07
C ALA A 148 -30.07 11.04 -7.27
N LEU A 149 -29.66 10.55 -6.08
CA LEU A 149 -30.50 9.68 -5.25
C LEU A 149 -31.77 10.38 -4.74
N LEU A 150 -31.67 11.67 -4.37
CA LEU A 150 -32.82 12.48 -3.97
C LEU A 150 -33.81 12.69 -5.15
N HIS A 151 -33.28 13.03 -6.34
CA HIS A 151 -34.12 13.21 -7.52
C HIS A 151 -34.83 11.91 -7.96
N LEU A 152 -34.16 10.76 -7.77
CA LEU A 152 -34.76 9.44 -8.05
C LEU A 152 -35.76 8.98 -6.97
N GLY A 153 -35.90 9.76 -5.87
CA GLY A 153 -36.76 9.40 -4.75
C GLY A 153 -36.29 8.20 -3.95
N LEU A 154 -35.02 7.78 -4.11
CA LEU A 154 -34.44 6.61 -3.42
C LEU A 154 -34.07 6.91 -1.97
N ILE A 155 -33.83 8.17 -1.64
CA ILE A 155 -33.54 8.65 -0.30
C ILE A 155 -34.34 9.92 0.00
N SER A 156 -34.68 10.14 1.28
CA SER A 156 -35.40 11.33 1.75
C SER A 156 -34.46 12.41 2.30
N HIS A 157 -33.25 12.01 2.70
CA HIS A 157 -32.22 12.91 3.23
C HIS A 157 -30.84 12.56 2.64
N PRO A 158 -29.92 13.55 2.51
CA PRO A 158 -28.57 13.28 2.02
C PRO A 158 -27.85 12.24 2.89
N LEU A 159 -27.16 11.31 2.25
CA LEU A 159 -26.27 10.36 2.92
C LEU A 159 -25.02 11.09 3.38
N ARG A 160 -24.74 11.07 4.68
CA ARG A 160 -23.52 11.62 5.26
C ARG A 160 -22.35 10.64 5.09
N ILE A 161 -21.78 10.62 3.90
CA ILE A 161 -20.63 9.73 3.59
C ILE A 161 -19.32 10.43 3.94
N MET A 162 -19.20 11.71 3.63
CA MET A 162 -18.00 12.50 3.92
C MET A 162 -17.65 12.52 5.40
N ARG A 163 -16.34 12.59 5.68
CA ARG A 163 -15.75 12.58 7.02
C ARG A 163 -16.08 11.32 7.82
N THR A 164 -16.25 10.19 7.14
CA THR A 164 -16.48 8.89 7.77
C THR A 164 -15.46 7.86 7.29
N SER A 165 -15.39 6.74 7.99
CA SER A 165 -14.58 5.58 7.56
C SER A 165 -15.03 5.06 6.19
N VAL A 166 -16.32 5.16 5.86
CA VAL A 166 -16.87 4.74 4.55
C VAL A 166 -16.24 5.54 3.41
N ALA A 167 -16.10 6.86 3.57
CA ALA A 167 -15.45 7.70 2.56
C ALA A 167 -13.97 7.29 2.35
N VAL A 168 -13.26 6.96 3.42
CA VAL A 168 -11.87 6.48 3.35
C VAL A 168 -11.80 5.15 2.61
N TYR A 169 -12.67 4.18 2.93
CA TYR A 169 -12.74 2.91 2.20
C TYR A 169 -13.03 3.11 0.72
N LEU A 170 -14.02 3.93 0.38
CA LEU A 170 -14.35 4.25 -1.02
C LEU A 170 -13.16 4.87 -1.75
N GLY A 171 -12.47 5.81 -1.11
CA GLY A 171 -11.28 6.45 -1.67
C GLY A 171 -10.15 5.47 -1.95
N ILE A 172 -9.84 4.59 -0.99
CA ILE A 172 -8.80 3.58 -1.13
C ILE A 172 -9.18 2.56 -2.23
N ILE A 173 -10.40 2.02 -2.19
CA ILE A 173 -10.87 1.03 -3.17
C ILE A 173 -10.83 1.63 -4.58
N TYR A 174 -11.38 2.81 -4.78
CA TYR A 174 -11.38 3.50 -6.07
C TYR A 174 -9.96 3.74 -6.58
N SER A 175 -9.06 4.16 -5.70
CA SER A 175 -7.69 4.50 -6.09
C SER A 175 -6.82 3.28 -6.38
N TYR A 176 -7.04 2.16 -5.67
CA TYR A 176 -6.13 1.01 -5.73
C TYR A 176 -6.71 -0.22 -6.44
N LEU A 177 -8.00 -0.22 -6.85
CA LEU A 177 -8.63 -1.32 -7.57
C LEU A 177 -7.83 -1.79 -8.81
N PRO A 178 -7.30 -0.92 -9.67
CA PRO A 178 -6.50 -1.36 -10.82
C PRO A 178 -5.25 -2.14 -10.44
N PHE A 179 -4.61 -1.85 -9.31
CA PHE A 179 -3.45 -2.60 -8.82
C PHE A 179 -3.82 -4.03 -8.39
N MET A 180 -5.08 -4.28 -8.04
CA MET A 180 -5.59 -5.63 -7.81
C MET A 180 -5.85 -6.36 -9.13
N VAL A 181 -6.49 -5.67 -10.08
CA VAL A 181 -6.95 -6.28 -11.35
C VAL A 181 -5.79 -6.72 -12.23
N LEU A 182 -4.72 -5.91 -12.34
CA LEU A 182 -3.62 -6.18 -13.28
C LEU A 182 -2.86 -7.49 -12.99
N PRO A 183 -2.38 -7.77 -11.76
CA PRO A 183 -1.69 -9.02 -11.48
C PRO A 183 -2.62 -10.25 -11.56
N LEU A 184 -3.89 -10.08 -11.17
CA LEU A 184 -4.90 -11.11 -11.32
C LEU A 184 -5.10 -11.44 -12.79
N PHE A 185 -5.32 -10.43 -13.64
CA PHE A 185 -5.44 -10.62 -15.08
C PHE A 185 -4.21 -11.34 -15.65
N ALA A 186 -3.00 -10.84 -15.35
CA ALA A 186 -1.75 -11.41 -15.86
C ALA A 186 -1.55 -12.89 -15.48
N THR A 187 -2.13 -13.33 -14.37
CA THR A 187 -2.10 -14.72 -13.94
C THR A 187 -3.22 -15.53 -14.60
N LEU A 188 -4.45 -14.99 -14.61
CA LEU A 188 -5.62 -15.66 -15.16
C LEU A 188 -5.56 -15.82 -16.69
N GLU A 189 -4.92 -14.88 -17.39
CA GLU A 189 -4.74 -14.93 -18.84
C GLU A 189 -3.85 -16.12 -19.28
N LYS A 190 -2.90 -16.54 -18.41
CA LYS A 190 -1.98 -17.64 -18.67
C LYS A 190 -2.58 -19.01 -18.40
N LEU A 191 -3.77 -19.07 -17.79
CA LEU A 191 -4.43 -20.36 -17.49
C LEU A 191 -4.90 -21.02 -18.79
N ASP A 192 -4.44 -22.25 -18.98
CA ASP A 192 -4.83 -23.05 -20.14
C ASP A 192 -6.34 -23.40 -20.08
N PRO A 193 -7.13 -23.00 -21.06
CA PRO A 193 -8.56 -23.32 -21.11
C PRO A 193 -8.86 -24.82 -21.11
N THR A 194 -7.95 -25.64 -21.63
CA THR A 194 -8.10 -27.11 -21.70
C THR A 194 -8.27 -27.76 -20.34
N LEU A 195 -7.74 -27.13 -19.27
CA LEU A 195 -7.93 -27.61 -17.89
C LEU A 195 -9.42 -27.54 -17.47
N LEU A 196 -10.13 -26.51 -17.91
CA LEU A 196 -11.56 -26.36 -17.60
C LEU A 196 -12.42 -27.26 -18.48
N GLU A 197 -12.02 -27.48 -19.73
CA GLU A 197 -12.66 -28.42 -20.64
C GLU A 197 -12.53 -29.85 -20.10
N ALA A 198 -11.32 -30.27 -19.70
CA ALA A 198 -11.09 -31.57 -19.07
C ALA A 198 -11.90 -31.75 -17.77
N ALA A 199 -12.03 -30.71 -16.95
CA ALA A 199 -12.84 -30.76 -15.75
C ALA A 199 -14.34 -30.95 -16.09
N ALA A 200 -14.83 -30.28 -17.13
CA ALA A 200 -16.20 -30.43 -17.60
C ALA A 200 -16.47 -31.84 -18.14
N ASP A 201 -15.53 -32.42 -18.89
CA ASP A 201 -15.60 -33.80 -19.39
C ASP A 201 -15.66 -34.84 -18.25
N LEU A 202 -15.03 -34.51 -17.11
CA LEU A 202 -15.10 -35.31 -15.89
C LEU A 202 -16.35 -35.04 -15.04
N GLY A 203 -17.29 -34.25 -15.55
CA GLY A 203 -18.57 -33.94 -14.89
C GLY A 203 -18.48 -32.85 -13.81
N SER A 204 -17.40 -32.08 -13.76
CA SER A 204 -17.28 -30.95 -12.81
C SER A 204 -18.23 -29.82 -13.21
N THR A 205 -18.94 -29.25 -12.22
CA THR A 205 -19.73 -28.04 -12.44
C THR A 205 -18.81 -26.83 -12.61
N PRO A 206 -19.23 -25.75 -13.31
CA PRO A 206 -18.40 -24.54 -13.48
C PRO A 206 -17.92 -23.93 -12.17
N TRP A 207 -18.75 -23.98 -11.12
CA TRP A 207 -18.37 -23.49 -9.79
C TRP A 207 -17.30 -24.35 -9.12
N ARG A 208 -17.38 -25.67 -9.26
CA ARG A 208 -16.32 -26.59 -8.77
C ARG A 208 -15.03 -26.41 -9.54
N ALA A 209 -15.10 -26.36 -10.88
CA ALA A 209 -13.93 -26.09 -11.71
C ALA A 209 -13.26 -24.75 -11.36
N PHE A 210 -14.05 -23.74 -11.01
CA PHE A 210 -13.52 -22.46 -10.50
C PHE A 210 -12.76 -22.65 -9.19
N LEU A 211 -13.36 -23.31 -8.19
CA LEU A 211 -12.77 -23.50 -6.87
C LEU A 211 -11.55 -24.44 -6.87
N ASP A 212 -11.60 -25.50 -7.68
CA ASP A 212 -10.60 -26.58 -7.65
C ASP A 212 -9.42 -26.31 -8.61
N ILE A 213 -9.64 -25.49 -9.67
CA ILE A 213 -8.64 -25.25 -10.71
C ILE A 213 -8.30 -23.76 -10.80
N THR A 214 -9.28 -22.88 -11.10
CA THR A 214 -9.01 -21.48 -11.39
C THR A 214 -8.49 -20.74 -10.17
N LEU A 215 -9.15 -20.87 -9.04
CA LEU A 215 -8.78 -20.16 -7.81
C LEU A 215 -7.39 -20.58 -7.29
N PRO A 216 -7.05 -21.88 -7.15
CA PRO A 216 -5.71 -22.29 -6.72
C PRO A 216 -4.60 -21.84 -7.67
N LEU A 217 -4.80 -21.97 -8.98
CA LEU A 217 -3.82 -21.53 -9.98
C LEU A 217 -3.68 -20.01 -10.07
N SER A 218 -4.66 -19.25 -9.60
CA SER A 218 -4.61 -17.79 -9.55
C SER A 218 -4.04 -17.22 -8.25
N ILE A 219 -3.74 -18.04 -7.24
CA ILE A 219 -3.17 -17.60 -5.95
C ILE A 219 -1.95 -16.67 -6.11
N PRO A 220 -0.98 -16.92 -6.99
CA PRO A 220 0.12 -15.98 -7.19
C PRO A 220 -0.35 -14.56 -7.59
N GLY A 221 -1.36 -14.47 -8.45
CA GLY A 221 -1.98 -13.19 -8.83
C GLY A 221 -2.75 -12.53 -7.68
N VAL A 222 -3.47 -13.34 -6.88
CA VAL A 222 -4.17 -12.86 -5.67
C VAL A 222 -3.18 -12.27 -4.68
N ILE A 223 -2.08 -12.97 -4.39
CA ILE A 223 -1.05 -12.49 -3.46
C ILE A 223 -0.40 -11.20 -3.99
N ALA A 224 0.02 -11.20 -5.26
CA ALA A 224 0.66 -10.03 -5.86
C ALA A 224 -0.26 -8.80 -5.87
N GLY A 225 -1.52 -8.96 -6.30
CA GLY A 225 -2.51 -7.88 -6.29
C GLY A 225 -2.82 -7.40 -4.88
N SER A 226 -2.99 -8.32 -3.93
CA SER A 226 -3.24 -7.97 -2.53
C SER A 226 -2.09 -7.17 -1.93
N MET A 227 -0.84 -7.51 -2.21
CA MET A 227 0.33 -6.76 -1.74
C MET A 227 0.40 -5.36 -2.36
N LEU A 228 0.12 -5.25 -3.66
CA LEU A 228 0.13 -3.95 -4.36
C LEU A 228 -0.97 -3.00 -3.88
N VAL A 229 -2.05 -3.52 -3.31
CA VAL A 229 -3.11 -2.72 -2.67
C VAL A 229 -2.81 -2.48 -1.20
N PHE A 230 -2.47 -3.52 -0.45
CA PHE A 230 -2.32 -3.47 1.00
C PHE A 230 -1.19 -2.55 1.46
N ILE A 231 0.01 -2.71 0.87
CA ILE A 231 1.19 -1.97 1.30
C ILE A 231 1.00 -0.45 1.20
N PRO A 232 0.61 0.14 0.05
CA PRO A 232 0.37 1.57 -0.02
C PRO A 232 -0.85 2.01 0.80
N ALA A 233 -1.90 1.17 0.91
CA ALA A 233 -3.09 1.51 1.68
C ALA A 233 -2.80 1.67 3.18
N VAL A 234 -1.87 0.90 3.77
CA VAL A 234 -1.51 1.08 5.20
C VAL A 234 -0.87 2.45 5.45
N GLY A 235 0.01 2.92 4.53
CA GLY A 235 0.71 4.20 4.64
C GLY A 235 -0.05 5.39 4.06
N GLU A 236 -1.32 5.21 3.68
CA GLU A 236 -2.11 6.25 3.03
C GLU A 236 -2.34 7.45 3.96
N PHE A 237 -2.10 8.67 3.46
CA PHE A 237 -2.35 9.90 4.20
C PHE A 237 -3.28 10.88 3.49
N VAL A 238 -3.25 10.94 2.16
CA VAL A 238 -4.02 11.91 1.37
C VAL A 238 -5.52 11.63 1.47
N ILE A 239 -5.91 10.36 1.27
CA ILE A 239 -7.32 9.96 1.32
C ILE A 239 -7.92 10.21 2.71
N PRO A 240 -7.33 9.75 3.84
CA PRO A 240 -7.89 10.05 5.16
C PRO A 240 -7.83 11.53 5.51
N SER A 241 -6.89 12.30 4.95
CA SER A 241 -6.83 13.75 5.19
C SER A 241 -7.94 14.52 4.47
N LEU A 242 -8.31 14.11 3.26
CA LEU A 242 -9.33 14.78 2.45
C LEU A 242 -10.75 14.25 2.71
N LEU A 243 -10.91 12.92 2.78
CA LEU A 243 -12.22 12.27 2.87
C LEU A 243 -12.58 11.83 4.28
N GLY A 244 -11.59 11.62 5.15
CA GLY A 244 -11.78 11.11 6.49
C GLY A 244 -12.23 12.15 7.50
N GLY A 245 -12.66 11.68 8.67
CA GLY A 245 -13.04 12.47 9.82
C GLY A 245 -12.08 12.33 11.00
N PRO A 246 -12.42 12.89 12.17
CA PRO A 246 -11.58 12.80 13.37
C PRO A 246 -11.27 11.35 13.80
N ASN A 247 -12.19 10.43 13.56
CA ASN A 247 -12.05 9.02 13.94
C ASN A 247 -11.34 8.17 12.86
N THR A 248 -10.77 8.79 11.82
CA THR A 248 -10.10 8.08 10.73
C THR A 248 -8.61 8.38 10.71
N LEU A 249 -7.98 8.32 11.89
CA LEU A 249 -6.57 8.60 12.05
C LEU A 249 -5.73 7.41 11.58
N MET A 250 -5.15 7.52 10.39
CA MET A 250 -4.23 6.53 9.83
C MET A 250 -2.78 6.95 10.12
N ILE A 251 -1.89 5.96 10.20
CA ILE A 251 -0.48 6.19 10.58
C ILE A 251 0.26 7.09 9.58
N GLY A 252 -0.05 7.02 8.29
CA GLY A 252 0.50 7.90 7.27
C GLY A 252 0.15 9.37 7.53
N ARG A 253 -1.07 9.65 7.99
CA ARG A 253 -1.50 11.00 8.39
C ARG A 253 -0.80 11.46 9.66
N VAL A 254 -0.68 10.61 10.66
CA VAL A 254 0.07 10.92 11.90
C VAL A 254 1.51 11.27 11.57
N LEU A 255 2.18 10.50 10.73
CA LEU A 255 3.53 10.77 10.28
C LEU A 255 3.66 12.13 9.59
N TRP A 256 2.71 12.46 8.73
CA TRP A 256 2.65 13.75 8.05
C TRP A 256 2.48 14.92 9.04
N ASP A 257 1.55 14.77 9.99
CA ASP A 257 1.25 15.78 11.00
C ASP A 257 2.45 16.00 11.94
N GLU A 258 3.17 14.93 12.35
CA GLU A 258 4.40 15.05 13.14
C GLU A 258 5.53 15.74 12.36
N PHE A 259 5.73 15.38 11.11
CA PHE A 259 6.83 15.94 10.31
C PHE A 259 6.60 17.40 9.91
N PHE A 260 5.43 17.71 9.39
CA PHE A 260 5.12 19.04 8.83
C PHE A 260 4.33 19.94 9.79
N GLY A 261 3.44 19.38 10.61
CA GLY A 261 2.61 20.11 11.54
C GLY A 261 3.33 20.44 12.84
N ASN A 262 3.83 19.41 13.52
CA ASN A 262 4.49 19.55 14.81
C ASN A 262 5.99 19.87 14.70
N HIS A 263 6.58 19.69 13.50
CA HIS A 263 8.02 19.82 13.25
C HIS A 263 8.87 18.90 14.15
N ASP A 264 8.29 17.79 14.63
CA ASP A 264 8.98 16.77 15.40
C ASP A 264 9.54 15.68 14.47
N TRP A 265 10.66 16.01 13.81
CA TRP A 265 11.30 15.09 12.88
C TRP A 265 11.81 13.80 13.53
N PRO A 266 12.33 13.82 14.78
CA PRO A 266 12.70 12.61 15.50
C PRO A 266 11.55 11.63 15.70
N VAL A 267 10.39 12.10 16.18
CA VAL A 267 9.20 11.26 16.36
C VAL A 267 8.67 10.78 15.01
N ALA A 268 8.54 11.66 14.00
CA ALA A 268 8.12 11.29 12.65
C ALA A 268 9.04 10.20 12.06
N SER A 269 10.36 10.33 12.24
CA SER A 269 11.34 9.33 11.80
C SER A 269 11.17 8.00 12.54
N ALA A 270 10.94 8.02 13.85
CA ALA A 270 10.69 6.81 14.63
C ALA A 270 9.40 6.11 14.20
N VAL A 271 8.32 6.86 13.91
CA VAL A 271 7.08 6.34 13.33
C VAL A 271 7.35 5.67 11.98
N ALA A 272 8.12 6.31 11.10
CA ALA A 272 8.46 5.76 9.77
C ALA A 272 9.26 4.46 9.88
N ILE A 273 10.24 4.39 10.79
CA ILE A 273 11.04 3.17 11.01
C ILE A 273 10.17 2.05 11.61
N ALA A 274 9.34 2.34 12.62
CA ALA A 274 8.43 1.37 13.20
C ALA A 274 7.43 0.84 12.15
N PHE A 275 6.91 1.72 11.30
CA PHE A 275 6.03 1.37 10.20
C PHE A 275 6.72 0.44 9.17
N LEU A 276 7.94 0.76 8.79
CA LEU A 276 8.72 -0.08 7.87
C LEU A 276 8.96 -1.48 8.46
N LEU A 277 9.35 -1.56 9.74
CA LEU A 277 9.57 -2.85 10.42
C LEU A 277 8.29 -3.68 10.48
N LEU A 278 7.15 -3.04 10.72
CA LEU A 278 5.84 -3.70 10.74
C LEU A 278 5.45 -4.28 9.37
N LEU A 279 5.79 -3.58 8.26
CA LEU A 279 5.47 -4.05 6.90
C LEU A 279 6.50 -5.05 6.38
N VAL A 280 7.79 -4.75 6.52
CA VAL A 280 8.87 -5.57 5.94
C VAL A 280 9.14 -6.83 6.76
N GLY A 281 8.99 -6.77 8.09
CA GLY A 281 9.25 -7.89 8.98
C GLY A 281 8.50 -9.18 8.59
N PRO A 282 7.17 -9.17 8.52
CA PRO A 282 6.38 -10.34 8.11
C PRO A 282 6.71 -10.83 6.69
N LEU A 283 6.97 -9.90 5.76
CA LEU A 283 7.34 -10.24 4.38
C LEU A 283 8.70 -10.94 4.30
N ALA A 284 9.69 -10.44 5.03
CA ALA A 284 11.01 -11.04 5.07
C ALA A 284 10.98 -12.45 5.69
N ILE A 285 10.20 -12.63 6.76
CA ILE A 285 9.98 -13.93 7.40
C ILE A 285 9.33 -14.90 6.40
N TYR A 286 8.27 -14.46 5.72
CA TYR A 286 7.57 -15.27 4.72
C TYR A 286 8.50 -15.71 3.57
N GLN A 287 9.27 -14.77 3.01
CA GLN A 287 10.24 -15.09 1.96
C GLN A 287 11.32 -16.05 2.43
N TYR A 288 11.83 -15.90 3.64
CA TYR A 288 12.84 -16.78 4.21
C TYR A 288 12.34 -18.24 4.30
N TYR A 289 11.10 -18.45 4.73
CA TYR A 289 10.51 -19.79 4.79
C TYR A 289 10.23 -20.39 3.41
N ASN A 290 9.74 -19.59 2.45
CA ASN A 290 9.46 -20.07 1.10
C ASN A 290 10.72 -20.48 0.33
N VAL A 291 11.81 -19.73 0.45
CA VAL A 291 13.09 -20.10 -0.20
C VAL A 291 13.62 -21.41 0.34
N ARG A 292 13.50 -21.67 1.63
CA ARG A 292 13.93 -22.95 2.24
C ARG A 292 13.10 -24.16 1.78
N GLN A 293 11.81 -23.97 1.51
CA GLN A 293 10.95 -25.05 0.99
C GLN A 293 11.26 -25.41 -0.47
N LEU A 294 11.82 -24.46 -1.24
CA LEU A 294 12.23 -24.71 -2.64
C LEU A 294 13.63 -25.33 -2.74
N GLU A 295 14.43 -25.28 -1.67
CA GLU A 295 15.78 -25.86 -1.60
C GLU A 295 15.80 -27.26 -0.93
N ALA A 296 14.70 -27.68 -0.30
CA ALA A 296 14.51 -29.00 0.33
C ALA A 296 13.75 -29.95 -0.59
#